data_02342953664521c7a0901d81df74b9a6
#
_entry.id   02342953664521c7a0901d81df74b9a6
#
_cell.length_a   1.000
_cell.length_b   1.000
_cell.length_c   1.000
_cell.angle_alpha   90.00
_cell.angle_beta   90.00
_cell.angle_gamma   90.00
#
_symmetry.space_group_name_H-M   'P 1'
#
loop_
_entity.id
_entity.type
_entity.pdbx_description
1 polymer ?
#
loop_
_entity_poly.entity_id
_entity_poly.type
_entity_poly.pdbx_seq_one_letter_code
_entity_poly.pdbx_strand_id
1 'polypeptide(L)'
;MNKLRPSGGYRDTASFQTATLIYDATVWFCEKFLDSRSRTVDQMIQAARSGRQNIAEGSRAAATSSQTELRLLNVARASLEELLLDYEDFLRHRRLPVWAPGSPEASAVRAVPRTFRKDRSDRSDQSDRSDQSDQSDQSDRSDQSDLTKLSDAARAALYSRWLEHSDPGVRSNALICLIHQANFLLDRQIASLEKAFIQGGGYSEQLATARLAHRRAQEQSGPSSPPELRPPRCPQCGALTALRTARTGNNAGSQFWGCVHYPACKGTQPL
;
A
#
# COMPACT_ATOMS: atom_id res chain seq x y z
N MET A 1 -0.31 18.94 -0.84
CA MET A 1 -1.28 17.82 -0.78
C MET A 1 -0.51 16.53 -0.91
N ASN A 2 -0.41 15.74 0.16
CA ASN A 2 0.09 14.37 0.05
C ASN A 2 -0.90 13.60 -0.85
N LYS A 3 -0.41 13.15 -2.02
CA LYS A 3 -1.19 12.30 -2.91
C LYS A 3 -1.55 11.03 -2.14
N LEU A 4 -2.83 10.68 -2.13
CA LEU A 4 -3.28 9.37 -1.70
C LEU A 4 -2.41 8.31 -2.38
N ARG A 5 -2.06 7.25 -1.65
CA ARG A 5 -1.25 6.15 -2.20
C ARG A 5 -1.91 5.67 -3.50
N PRO A 6 -1.16 5.50 -4.60
CA PRO A 6 -1.74 4.93 -5.81
C PRO A 6 -2.22 3.50 -5.52
N SER A 7 -3.44 3.18 -5.96
CA SER A 7 -3.94 1.81 -5.92
C SER A 7 -3.51 1.06 -7.17
N GLY A 8 -3.20 -0.21 -7.05
CA GLY A 8 -2.71 -1.03 -8.15
C GLY A 8 -1.18 -0.99 -8.24
N GLY A 9 -0.60 -1.45 -9.35
CA GLY A 9 0.87 -1.55 -9.50
C GLY A 9 1.44 -2.84 -8.90
N TYR A 10 0.60 -3.74 -8.37
CA TYR A 10 1.04 -5.03 -7.85
C TYR A 10 1.75 -5.90 -8.91
N ARG A 11 1.41 -5.72 -10.19
CA ARG A 11 2.03 -6.46 -11.29
C ARG A 11 3.53 -6.23 -11.40
N ASP A 12 4.00 -5.08 -10.94
CA ASP A 12 5.40 -4.66 -10.97
C ASP A 12 6.12 -4.99 -9.65
N THR A 13 5.46 -5.66 -8.71
CA THR A 13 6.08 -6.08 -7.44
C THR A 13 6.69 -7.47 -7.58
N ALA A 14 7.91 -7.64 -7.03
CA ALA A 14 8.59 -8.93 -7.05
C ALA A 14 7.81 -10.02 -6.30
N SER A 15 7.09 -9.67 -5.23
CA SER A 15 6.25 -10.60 -4.47
C SER A 15 5.12 -11.19 -5.33
N PHE A 16 4.37 -10.34 -6.06
CA PHE A 16 3.31 -10.78 -6.95
C PHE A 16 3.84 -11.64 -8.11
N GLN A 17 4.93 -11.23 -8.71
CA GLN A 17 5.53 -11.94 -9.85
C GLN A 17 6.10 -13.30 -9.44
N THR A 18 6.74 -13.39 -8.27
CA THR A 18 7.18 -14.68 -7.73
C THR A 18 5.98 -15.56 -7.39
N ALA A 19 4.92 -15.01 -6.80
CA ALA A 19 3.69 -15.76 -6.54
C ALA A 19 2.98 -16.21 -7.82
N THR A 20 3.07 -15.45 -8.92
CA THR A 20 2.56 -15.86 -10.23
C THR A 20 3.35 -17.05 -10.78
N LEU A 21 4.67 -16.99 -10.71
CA LEU A 21 5.53 -18.11 -11.12
C LEU A 21 5.25 -19.37 -10.30
N ILE A 22 5.09 -19.23 -8.98
CA ILE A 22 4.73 -20.35 -8.09
C ILE A 22 3.37 -20.95 -8.50
N TYR A 23 2.36 -20.11 -8.76
CA TYR A 23 1.05 -20.57 -9.17
C TYR A 23 1.09 -21.37 -10.48
N ASP A 24 1.70 -20.83 -11.52
CA ASP A 24 1.81 -21.48 -12.83
C ASP A 24 2.60 -22.80 -12.72
N ALA A 25 3.72 -22.79 -12.03
CA ALA A 25 4.55 -23.98 -11.80
C ALA A 25 3.82 -25.04 -10.94
N THR A 26 2.95 -24.62 -10.01
CA THR A 26 2.13 -25.55 -9.22
C THR A 26 1.08 -26.23 -10.09
N VAL A 27 0.42 -25.50 -10.99
CA VAL A 27 -0.51 -26.09 -11.97
C VAL A 27 0.21 -27.15 -12.81
N TRP A 28 1.36 -26.80 -13.41
CA TRP A 28 2.15 -27.74 -14.23
C TRP A 28 2.68 -28.94 -13.44
N PHE A 29 3.01 -28.73 -12.16
CA PHE A 29 3.41 -29.82 -11.28
C PHE A 29 2.26 -30.79 -11.00
N CYS A 30 1.11 -30.26 -10.64
CA CYS A 30 -0.08 -31.05 -10.34
C CYS A 30 -0.54 -31.86 -11.56
N GLU A 31 -0.61 -31.24 -12.75
CA GLU A 31 -0.98 -31.89 -13.99
C GLU A 31 -0.05 -33.05 -14.35
N LYS A 32 1.24 -32.93 -14.04
CA LYS A 32 2.23 -33.93 -14.46
C LYS A 32 2.44 -35.05 -13.46
N PHE A 33 2.35 -34.80 -12.15
CA PHE A 33 2.83 -35.72 -11.12
C PHE A 33 1.77 -36.18 -10.12
N LEU A 34 0.57 -35.62 -10.16
CA LEU A 34 -0.51 -35.98 -9.26
C LEU A 34 -1.71 -36.54 -10.03
N ASP A 35 -2.52 -37.36 -9.37
CA ASP A 35 -3.80 -37.79 -9.92
C ASP A 35 -4.77 -36.60 -9.93
N SER A 36 -5.29 -36.26 -11.11
CA SER A 36 -6.23 -35.16 -11.32
C SER A 36 -7.49 -35.23 -10.44
N ARG A 37 -7.84 -36.41 -9.95
CA ARG A 37 -8.97 -36.62 -9.03
C ARG A 37 -8.60 -36.48 -7.56
N SER A 38 -7.31 -36.24 -7.27
CA SER A 38 -6.86 -36.08 -5.90
C SER A 38 -7.30 -34.71 -5.36
N ARG A 39 -7.92 -34.69 -4.17
CA ARG A 39 -8.25 -33.45 -3.46
C ARG A 39 -7.02 -32.59 -3.19
N THR A 40 -5.85 -33.20 -3.05
CA THR A 40 -4.58 -32.48 -2.85
C THR A 40 -4.27 -31.55 -4.03
N VAL A 41 -4.62 -31.94 -5.26
CA VAL A 41 -4.46 -31.07 -6.45
C VAL A 41 -5.24 -29.79 -6.29
N ASP A 42 -6.52 -29.88 -5.93
CA ASP A 42 -7.38 -28.71 -5.72
C ASP A 42 -6.82 -27.81 -4.58
N GLN A 43 -6.36 -28.42 -3.49
CA GLN A 43 -5.80 -27.71 -2.35
C GLN A 43 -4.52 -26.96 -2.71
N MET A 44 -3.56 -27.61 -3.36
CA MET A 44 -2.30 -27.01 -3.79
C MET A 44 -2.54 -25.84 -4.78
N ILE A 45 -3.38 -26.06 -5.80
CA ILE A 45 -3.71 -25.02 -6.78
C ILE A 45 -4.43 -23.85 -6.11
N GLN A 46 -5.36 -24.13 -5.18
CA GLN A 46 -6.08 -23.10 -4.46
C GLN A 46 -5.18 -22.30 -3.52
N ALA A 47 -4.24 -22.95 -2.81
CA ALA A 47 -3.26 -22.28 -1.95
C ALA A 47 -2.35 -21.36 -2.78
N ALA A 48 -1.79 -21.83 -3.89
CA ALA A 48 -0.98 -21.03 -4.80
C ALA A 48 -1.78 -19.83 -5.37
N ARG A 49 -3.01 -20.07 -5.82
CA ARG A 49 -3.92 -19.04 -6.33
C ARG A 49 -4.26 -18.00 -5.27
N SER A 50 -4.60 -18.43 -4.06
CA SER A 50 -4.93 -17.57 -2.93
C SER A 50 -3.75 -16.68 -2.55
N GLY A 51 -2.54 -17.22 -2.46
CA GLY A 51 -1.33 -16.45 -2.22
C GLY A 51 -1.18 -15.29 -3.22
N ARG A 52 -1.24 -15.57 -4.52
CA ARG A 52 -1.14 -14.56 -5.57
C ARG A 52 -2.28 -13.53 -5.54
N GLN A 53 -3.53 -13.97 -5.36
CA GLN A 53 -4.68 -13.08 -5.41
C GLN A 53 -4.72 -12.11 -4.23
N ASN A 54 -4.41 -12.58 -3.03
CA ASN A 54 -4.40 -11.70 -1.86
C ASN A 54 -3.35 -10.59 -1.95
N ILE A 55 -2.22 -10.81 -2.65
CA ILE A 55 -1.26 -9.73 -2.97
C ILE A 55 -1.92 -8.67 -3.86
N ALA A 56 -2.63 -9.09 -4.91
CA ALA A 56 -3.29 -8.17 -5.84
C ALA A 56 -4.42 -7.38 -5.16
N GLU A 57 -5.25 -8.05 -4.37
CA GLU A 57 -6.34 -7.45 -3.63
C GLU A 57 -5.83 -6.47 -2.56
N GLY A 58 -4.77 -6.83 -1.83
CA GLY A 58 -4.11 -5.96 -0.86
C GLY A 58 -3.62 -4.67 -1.50
N SER A 59 -2.93 -4.77 -2.63
CA SER A 59 -2.46 -3.61 -3.38
C SER A 59 -3.62 -2.72 -3.88
N ARG A 60 -4.77 -3.29 -4.22
CA ARG A 60 -5.95 -2.50 -4.59
C ARG A 60 -6.59 -1.82 -3.38
N ALA A 61 -6.62 -2.49 -2.23
CA ALA A 61 -7.12 -1.94 -0.98
C ALA A 61 -6.24 -0.81 -0.41
N ALA A 62 -4.97 -0.74 -0.81
CA ALA A 62 -3.97 0.23 -0.32
C ALA A 62 -4.43 1.68 -0.38
N ALA A 63 -5.23 2.05 -1.39
CA ALA A 63 -5.74 3.42 -1.55
C ALA A 63 -6.76 3.82 -0.49
N THR A 64 -7.47 2.85 0.10
CA THR A 64 -8.59 3.11 1.02
C THR A 64 -8.33 2.62 2.43
N SER A 65 -7.48 1.60 2.61
CA SER A 65 -7.20 1.00 3.91
C SER A 65 -5.85 0.29 3.95
N SER A 66 -4.87 0.91 4.57
CA SER A 66 -3.56 0.29 4.84
C SER A 66 -3.69 -0.96 5.73
N GLN A 67 -4.67 -0.97 6.65
CA GLN A 67 -4.93 -2.12 7.51
C GLN A 67 -5.44 -3.32 6.71
N THR A 68 -6.31 -3.09 5.73
CA THR A 68 -6.80 -4.15 4.83
C THR A 68 -5.69 -4.68 3.95
N GLU A 69 -4.81 -3.81 3.43
CA GLU A 69 -3.62 -4.20 2.68
C GLU A 69 -2.73 -5.13 3.52
N LEU A 70 -2.37 -4.73 4.74
CA LEU A 70 -1.57 -5.54 5.66
C LEU A 70 -2.20 -6.89 5.96
N ARG A 71 -3.52 -6.91 6.21
CA ARG A 71 -4.25 -8.15 6.46
C ARG A 71 -4.19 -9.10 5.28
N LEU A 72 -4.42 -8.60 4.06
CA LEU A 72 -4.42 -9.43 2.85
C LEU A 72 -3.02 -9.96 2.51
N LEU A 73 -1.95 -9.19 2.74
CA LEU A 73 -0.58 -9.69 2.59
C LEU A 73 -0.25 -10.79 3.59
N ASN A 74 -0.73 -10.70 4.83
CA ASN A 74 -0.58 -11.79 5.80
C ASN A 74 -1.36 -13.04 5.39
N VAL A 75 -2.56 -12.89 4.80
CA VAL A 75 -3.32 -14.02 4.24
C VAL A 75 -2.58 -14.64 3.04
N ALA A 76 -1.97 -13.82 2.18
CA ALA A 76 -1.15 -14.32 1.07
C ALA A 76 0.02 -15.17 1.57
N ARG A 77 0.73 -14.70 2.61
CA ARG A 77 1.82 -15.43 3.25
C ARG A 77 1.36 -16.76 3.84
N ALA A 78 0.24 -16.76 4.57
CA ALA A 78 -0.34 -17.98 5.15
C ALA A 78 -0.71 -19.00 4.07
N SER A 79 -1.30 -18.56 2.95
CA SER A 79 -1.64 -19.45 1.83
C SER A 79 -0.41 -20.05 1.16
N LEU A 80 0.68 -19.28 1.03
CA LEU A 80 1.94 -19.80 0.52
C LEU A 80 2.62 -20.77 1.50
N GLU A 81 2.42 -20.59 2.81
CA GLU A 81 2.90 -21.52 3.83
C GLU A 81 2.14 -22.86 3.78
N GLU A 82 0.83 -22.83 3.56
CA GLU A 82 0.05 -24.07 3.30
C GLU A 82 0.61 -24.83 2.09
N LEU A 83 0.89 -24.13 1.00
CA LEU A 83 1.48 -24.73 -0.20
C LEU A 83 2.89 -25.28 0.06
N LEU A 84 3.68 -24.61 0.90
CA LEU A 84 5.00 -25.10 1.31
C LEU A 84 4.90 -26.47 1.97
N LEU A 85 3.99 -26.60 2.94
CA LEU A 85 3.74 -27.85 3.64
C LEU A 85 3.30 -28.97 2.70
N ASP A 86 2.47 -28.68 1.70
CA ASP A 86 2.04 -29.63 0.67
C ASP A 86 3.23 -30.19 -0.13
N TYR A 87 4.20 -29.34 -0.51
CA TYR A 87 5.41 -29.77 -1.21
C TYR A 87 6.36 -30.56 -0.30
N GLU A 88 6.52 -30.16 0.95
CA GLU A 88 7.30 -30.91 1.94
C GLU A 88 6.69 -32.29 2.18
N ASP A 89 5.36 -32.38 2.32
CA ASP A 89 4.62 -33.63 2.44
C ASP A 89 4.76 -34.51 1.21
N PHE A 90 4.69 -33.92 0.00
CA PHE A 90 4.94 -34.63 -1.24
C PHE A 90 6.32 -35.30 -1.24
N LEU A 91 7.38 -34.58 -0.87
CA LEU A 91 8.73 -35.14 -0.79
C LEU A 91 8.83 -36.23 0.28
N ARG A 92 8.29 -35.97 1.47
CA ARG A 92 8.31 -36.90 2.61
C ARG A 92 7.59 -38.20 2.30
N HIS A 93 6.38 -38.13 1.76
CA HIS A 93 5.58 -39.32 1.45
C HIS A 93 6.19 -40.19 0.35
N ARG A 94 6.95 -39.58 -0.57
CA ARG A 94 7.66 -40.29 -1.63
C ARG A 94 9.11 -40.62 -1.28
N ARG A 95 9.56 -40.30 -0.04
CA ARG A 95 10.91 -40.51 0.43
C ARG A 95 11.96 -39.85 -0.48
N LEU A 96 11.63 -38.70 -1.05
CA LEU A 96 12.53 -37.91 -1.86
C LEU A 96 13.33 -36.96 -0.97
N PRO A 97 14.58 -36.67 -1.33
CA PRO A 97 15.41 -35.77 -0.52
C PRO A 97 14.92 -34.33 -0.57
N VAL A 98 14.93 -33.67 0.58
CA VAL A 98 14.73 -32.22 0.69
C VAL A 98 16.10 -31.54 0.56
N TRP A 99 16.20 -30.51 -0.26
CA TRP A 99 17.45 -29.76 -0.39
C TRP A 99 17.73 -28.94 0.90
N ALA A 100 18.92 -29.12 1.43
CA ALA A 100 19.34 -28.26 2.54
C ALA A 100 19.38 -26.80 2.10
N PRO A 101 19.05 -25.84 2.99
CA PRO A 101 19.07 -24.41 2.65
C PRO A 101 20.41 -23.93 2.06
N GLY A 102 21.54 -24.52 2.47
CA GLY A 102 22.88 -24.20 1.97
C GLY A 102 23.35 -25.06 0.80
N SER A 103 22.53 -25.98 0.27
CA SER A 103 22.93 -26.84 -0.83
C SER A 103 23.24 -26.04 -2.12
N PRO A 104 24.10 -26.55 -2.98
CA PRO A 104 24.39 -25.92 -4.28
C PRO A 104 23.13 -25.72 -5.12
N GLU A 105 22.21 -26.69 -5.13
CA GLU A 105 20.96 -26.66 -5.87
C GLU A 105 20.04 -25.55 -5.39
N ALA A 106 19.77 -25.50 -4.07
CA ALA A 106 18.94 -24.46 -3.46
C ALA A 106 19.56 -23.08 -3.63
N SER A 107 20.88 -22.99 -3.53
CA SER A 107 21.63 -21.74 -3.75
C SER A 107 21.55 -21.28 -5.19
N ALA A 108 21.57 -22.20 -6.16
CA ALA A 108 21.45 -21.88 -7.58
C ALA A 108 20.05 -21.33 -7.94
N VAL A 109 18.95 -21.89 -7.37
CA VAL A 109 17.61 -21.34 -7.56
C VAL A 109 17.52 -19.91 -7.01
N ARG A 110 18.03 -19.69 -5.79
CA ARG A 110 18.01 -18.37 -5.16
C ARG A 110 18.91 -17.33 -5.83
N ALA A 111 19.93 -17.78 -6.54
CA ALA A 111 20.88 -16.89 -7.24
C ALA A 111 20.33 -16.36 -8.57
N VAL A 112 19.24 -16.93 -9.12
CA VAL A 112 18.69 -16.52 -10.43
C VAL A 112 18.50 -15.00 -10.56
N PRO A 113 17.91 -14.28 -9.59
CA PRO A 113 17.75 -12.84 -9.70
C PRO A 113 19.09 -12.08 -9.81
N ARG A 114 20.13 -12.56 -9.11
CA ARG A 114 21.46 -11.94 -9.10
C ARG A 114 22.26 -12.24 -10.36
N THR A 115 22.18 -13.48 -10.86
CA THR A 115 22.88 -13.88 -12.11
C THR A 115 22.29 -13.17 -13.32
N PHE A 116 20.97 -13.03 -13.40
CA PHE A 116 20.32 -12.29 -14.48
C PHE A 116 20.82 -10.84 -14.60
N ARG A 117 21.07 -10.18 -13.47
CA ARG A 117 21.62 -8.83 -13.43
C ARG A 117 23.06 -8.80 -13.94
N LYS A 118 23.91 -9.72 -13.50
CA LYS A 118 25.31 -9.76 -13.90
C LYS A 118 25.47 -9.92 -15.41
N ASP A 119 24.74 -10.85 -16.01
CA ASP A 119 24.76 -11.08 -17.46
C ASP A 119 24.32 -9.87 -18.27
N ARG A 120 23.49 -9.00 -17.69
CA ARG A 120 23.03 -7.78 -18.34
C ARG A 120 23.99 -6.61 -18.16
N SER A 121 24.64 -6.48 -17.00
CA SER A 121 25.70 -5.48 -16.79
C SER A 121 26.89 -5.74 -17.69
N ASP A 122 27.30 -7.00 -17.83
CA ASP A 122 28.42 -7.39 -18.71
C ASP A 122 28.11 -7.14 -20.21
N ARG A 123 26.82 -7.10 -20.59
CA ARG A 123 26.39 -6.71 -21.94
C ARG A 123 26.30 -5.20 -22.16
N SER A 124 26.03 -4.42 -21.09
CA SER A 124 25.98 -2.96 -21.18
C SER A 124 27.36 -2.30 -21.10
N ASP A 125 28.31 -2.93 -20.42
CA ASP A 125 29.69 -2.40 -20.28
C ASP A 125 30.55 -2.52 -21.56
N GLN A 126 30.00 -3.12 -22.63
CA GLN A 126 30.61 -3.04 -23.96
C GLN A 126 30.36 -1.72 -24.71
N SER A 127 29.52 -0.83 -24.18
CA SER A 127 29.17 0.41 -24.88
C SER A 127 29.50 1.72 -24.19
N ASP A 128 29.94 1.79 -22.92
CA ASP A 128 30.44 3.08 -22.36
C ASP A 128 31.24 2.90 -21.07
N ARG A 129 32.51 3.33 -21.12
CA ARG A 129 33.34 3.59 -19.95
C ARG A 129 33.17 5.05 -19.55
N SER A 130 32.64 5.34 -18.39
CA SER A 130 33.10 6.45 -17.52
C SER A 130 32.43 6.46 -16.16
N ASP A 131 33.27 6.47 -15.15
CA ASP A 131 33.19 7.04 -13.81
C ASP A 131 32.43 6.37 -12.68
N GLN A 132 33.28 6.04 -11.68
CA GLN A 132 33.02 5.54 -10.34
C GLN A 132 32.37 6.57 -9.42
N SER A 133 31.51 6.11 -8.51
CA SER A 133 31.65 6.42 -7.06
C SER A 133 30.65 5.63 -6.19
N ASP A 134 31.13 5.21 -5.04
CA ASP A 134 30.56 4.55 -3.87
C ASP A 134 29.05 4.70 -3.60
N GLN A 135 28.37 3.54 -3.40
CA GLN A 135 27.22 3.45 -2.48
C GLN A 135 26.81 1.98 -2.21
N SER A 136 27.09 1.49 -1.00
CA SER A 136 26.85 0.11 -0.57
C SER A 136 25.43 -0.24 -0.09
N ASP A 137 24.51 0.74 0.09
CA ASP A 137 23.17 0.51 0.65
C ASP A 137 22.00 0.63 -0.35
N GLN A 138 22.27 0.93 -1.62
CA GLN A 138 21.25 1.04 -2.68
C GLN A 138 21.09 -0.23 -3.54
N SER A 139 21.94 -1.25 -3.35
CA SER A 139 22.01 -2.41 -4.24
C SER A 139 20.73 -3.27 -4.23
N ASP A 140 20.06 -3.43 -3.06
CA ASP A 140 18.90 -4.30 -2.93
C ASP A 140 17.61 -3.77 -3.60
N ARG A 141 17.50 -2.45 -3.81
CA ARG A 141 16.33 -1.84 -4.51
C ARG A 141 16.45 -1.88 -6.03
N SER A 142 17.67 -1.78 -6.55
CA SER A 142 17.90 -1.84 -8.00
C SER A 142 17.80 -3.27 -8.56
N ASP A 143 18.09 -4.29 -7.74
CA ASP A 143 18.09 -5.69 -8.13
C ASP A 143 16.69 -6.23 -8.49
N GLN A 144 15.64 -5.69 -7.86
CA GLN A 144 14.25 -6.07 -8.14
C GLN A 144 13.68 -5.42 -9.40
N SER A 145 14.18 -4.26 -9.81
CA SER A 145 13.57 -3.47 -10.89
C SER A 145 13.71 -4.11 -12.28
N ASP A 146 14.74 -4.89 -12.54
CA ASP A 146 14.99 -5.44 -13.88
C ASP A 146 14.24 -6.74 -14.13
N LEU A 147 14.11 -7.61 -13.14
CA LEU A 147 13.25 -8.81 -13.24
C LEU A 147 11.78 -8.47 -13.35
N THR A 148 11.35 -7.38 -12.69
CA THR A 148 9.94 -6.96 -12.72
C THR A 148 9.50 -6.45 -14.10
N LYS A 149 10.43 -6.11 -14.98
CA LYS A 149 10.14 -5.71 -16.37
C LYS A 149 9.99 -6.89 -17.34
N LEU A 150 10.33 -8.11 -16.92
CA LEU A 150 10.18 -9.29 -17.74
C LEU A 150 8.70 -9.72 -17.84
N SER A 151 8.33 -10.27 -19.00
CA SER A 151 7.06 -11.00 -19.10
C SER A 151 7.08 -12.25 -18.21
N ASP A 152 5.90 -12.75 -17.84
CA ASP A 152 5.79 -13.96 -17.01
C ASP A 152 6.46 -15.17 -17.68
N ALA A 153 6.33 -15.31 -19.01
CA ALA A 153 6.99 -16.36 -19.79
C ALA A 153 8.53 -16.23 -19.75
N ALA A 154 9.07 -15.02 -19.92
CA ALA A 154 10.51 -14.79 -19.86
C ALA A 154 11.06 -15.04 -18.44
N ARG A 155 10.29 -14.72 -17.40
CA ARG A 155 10.64 -15.01 -16.00
C ARG A 155 10.62 -16.50 -15.72
N ALA A 156 9.60 -17.23 -16.19
CA ALA A 156 9.52 -18.69 -16.07
C ALA A 156 10.71 -19.38 -16.77
N ALA A 157 11.12 -18.89 -17.93
CA ALA A 157 12.26 -19.43 -18.68
C ALA A 157 13.58 -19.43 -17.89
N LEU A 158 13.78 -18.44 -16.99
CA LEU A 158 14.97 -18.39 -16.12
C LEU A 158 15.04 -19.58 -15.14
N TYR A 159 13.90 -20.18 -14.82
CA TYR A 159 13.76 -21.29 -13.90
C TYR A 159 13.44 -22.61 -14.58
N SER A 160 13.37 -22.65 -15.92
CA SER A 160 12.93 -23.82 -16.71
C SER A 160 13.72 -25.10 -16.38
N ARG A 161 15.04 -24.99 -16.19
CA ARG A 161 15.89 -26.15 -15.87
C ARG A 161 15.45 -26.91 -14.61
N TRP A 162 14.75 -26.26 -13.68
CA TRP A 162 14.20 -26.90 -12.48
C TRP A 162 12.70 -27.13 -12.61
N LEU A 163 11.92 -26.13 -13.09
CA LEU A 163 10.47 -26.20 -13.14
C LEU A 163 9.95 -27.11 -14.26
N GLU A 164 10.75 -27.38 -15.29
CA GLU A 164 10.43 -28.32 -16.36
C GLU A 164 11.16 -29.66 -16.21
N HIS A 165 11.93 -29.86 -15.15
CA HIS A 165 12.69 -31.07 -14.90
C HIS A 165 11.78 -32.30 -14.86
N SER A 166 12.27 -33.47 -15.33
CA SER A 166 11.51 -34.70 -15.33
C SER A 166 11.28 -35.31 -13.95
N ASP A 167 12.21 -35.04 -13.00
CA ASP A 167 12.14 -35.50 -11.63
C ASP A 167 11.25 -34.60 -10.79
N PRO A 168 10.15 -35.13 -10.17
CA PRO A 168 9.28 -34.37 -9.29
C PRO A 168 9.99 -33.85 -8.04
N GLY A 169 11.03 -34.54 -7.55
CA GLY A 169 11.82 -34.09 -6.40
C GLY A 169 12.55 -32.78 -6.68
N VAL A 170 13.13 -32.64 -7.87
CA VAL A 170 13.79 -31.40 -8.30
C VAL A 170 12.78 -30.25 -8.39
N ARG A 171 11.61 -30.49 -9.01
CA ARG A 171 10.56 -29.45 -9.11
C ARG A 171 10.03 -29.01 -7.75
N SER A 172 9.71 -29.97 -6.88
CA SER A 172 9.21 -29.67 -5.53
C SER A 172 10.20 -28.84 -4.73
N ASN A 173 11.47 -29.22 -4.73
CA ASN A 173 12.51 -28.49 -4.03
C ASN A 173 12.73 -27.06 -4.60
N ALA A 174 12.66 -26.92 -5.91
CA ALA A 174 12.74 -25.60 -6.54
C ALA A 174 11.54 -24.71 -6.16
N LEU A 175 10.33 -25.27 -6.11
CA LEU A 175 9.13 -24.57 -5.65
C LEU A 175 9.19 -24.20 -4.19
N ILE A 176 9.71 -25.05 -3.31
CA ILE A 176 10.01 -24.75 -1.91
C ILE A 176 10.95 -23.53 -1.81
N CYS A 177 12.03 -23.49 -2.61
CA CYS A 177 12.94 -22.33 -2.65
C CYS A 177 12.23 -21.05 -3.10
N LEU A 178 11.36 -21.12 -4.10
CA LEU A 178 10.58 -19.97 -4.59
C LEU A 178 9.54 -19.49 -3.57
N ILE A 179 8.89 -20.40 -2.84
CA ILE A 179 7.94 -20.06 -1.79
C ILE A 179 8.65 -19.33 -0.64
N HIS A 180 9.79 -19.83 -0.19
CA HIS A 180 10.61 -19.12 0.81
C HIS A 180 11.02 -17.73 0.32
N GLN A 181 11.38 -17.57 -0.95
CA GLN A 181 11.69 -16.27 -1.54
C GLN A 181 10.47 -15.35 -1.55
N ALA A 182 9.29 -15.85 -1.92
CA ALA A 182 8.05 -15.07 -1.91
C ALA A 182 7.68 -14.61 -0.50
N ASN A 183 7.77 -15.51 0.49
CA ASN A 183 7.51 -15.19 1.89
C ASN A 183 8.49 -14.14 2.41
N PHE A 184 9.79 -14.24 2.10
CA PHE A 184 10.78 -13.21 2.44
C PHE A 184 10.43 -11.84 1.83
N LEU A 185 9.99 -11.80 0.57
CA LEU A 185 9.57 -10.56 -0.09
C LEU A 185 8.31 -9.97 0.57
N LEU A 186 7.35 -10.82 0.94
CA LEU A 186 6.14 -10.41 1.66
C LEU A 186 6.46 -9.87 3.05
N ASP A 187 7.34 -10.51 3.81
CA ASP A 187 7.76 -10.04 5.13
C ASP A 187 8.39 -8.64 5.06
N ARG A 188 9.26 -8.41 4.08
CA ARG A 188 9.84 -7.07 3.83
C ARG A 188 8.79 -6.04 3.46
N GLN A 189 7.82 -6.42 2.62
CA GLN A 189 6.73 -5.55 2.21
C GLN A 189 5.82 -5.22 3.40
N ILE A 190 5.45 -6.19 4.20
CA ILE A 190 4.65 -6.03 5.44
C ILE A 190 5.36 -5.09 6.41
N ALA A 191 6.63 -5.35 6.73
CA ALA A 191 7.41 -4.52 7.64
C ALA A 191 7.52 -3.05 7.16
N SER A 192 7.69 -2.84 5.85
CA SER A 192 7.70 -1.50 5.26
C SER A 192 6.35 -0.78 5.39
N LEU A 193 5.25 -1.52 5.20
CA LEU A 193 3.89 -0.99 5.33
C LEU A 193 3.53 -0.68 6.78
N GLU A 194 3.90 -1.55 7.72
CA GLU A 194 3.73 -1.33 9.17
C GLU A 194 4.46 -0.07 9.62
N LYS A 195 5.72 0.09 9.20
CA LYS A 195 6.49 1.30 9.49
C LYS A 195 5.82 2.55 8.93
N ALA A 196 5.36 2.49 7.67
CA ALA A 196 4.67 3.61 7.04
C ALA A 196 3.33 3.93 7.74
N PHE A 197 2.59 2.91 8.19
CA PHE A 197 1.34 3.07 8.92
C PHE A 197 1.56 3.72 10.29
N ILE A 198 2.59 3.27 11.03
CA ILE A 198 2.92 3.84 12.35
C ILE A 198 3.37 5.31 12.21
N GLN A 199 4.17 5.65 11.20
CA GLN A 199 4.70 6.99 11.01
C GLN A 199 3.70 7.97 10.39
N GLY A 200 2.87 7.53 9.46
CA GLY A 200 1.98 8.36 8.65
C GLY A 200 0.50 8.29 9.05
N GLY A 201 0.14 7.41 9.98
CA GLY A 201 -1.25 7.11 10.34
C GLY A 201 -2.01 6.35 9.23
N GLY A 202 -3.22 5.90 9.56
CA GLY A 202 -4.12 5.24 8.63
C GLY A 202 -4.83 6.22 7.69
N TYR A 203 -5.41 5.71 6.61
CA TYR A 203 -6.17 6.51 5.64
C TYR A 203 -7.25 7.39 6.28
N SER A 204 -8.02 6.86 7.23
CA SER A 204 -9.06 7.59 7.95
C SER A 204 -8.52 8.76 8.77
N GLU A 205 -7.35 8.59 9.40
CA GLU A 205 -6.67 9.64 10.17
C GLU A 205 -6.11 10.72 9.26
N GLN A 206 -5.50 10.32 8.15
CA GLN A 206 -5.01 11.26 7.14
C GLN A 206 -6.14 12.08 6.53
N LEU A 207 -7.28 11.43 6.22
CA LEU A 207 -8.47 12.09 5.69
C LEU A 207 -9.08 13.06 6.71
N ALA A 208 -9.18 12.66 7.98
CA ALA A 208 -9.65 13.52 9.06
C ALA A 208 -8.75 14.76 9.24
N THR A 209 -7.46 14.57 9.24
CA THR A 209 -6.47 15.66 9.32
C THR A 209 -6.59 16.61 8.12
N ALA A 210 -6.72 16.07 6.90
CA ALA A 210 -6.90 16.87 5.69
C ALA A 210 -8.20 17.69 5.73
N ARG A 211 -9.31 17.09 6.21
CA ARG A 211 -10.59 17.80 6.38
C ARG A 211 -10.50 18.94 7.39
N LEU A 212 -9.83 18.71 8.52
CA LEU A 212 -9.63 19.74 9.53
C LEU A 212 -8.76 20.88 8.99
N ALA A 213 -7.69 20.58 8.27
CA ALA A 213 -6.86 21.58 7.63
C ALA A 213 -7.64 22.40 6.59
N HIS A 214 -8.47 21.75 5.77
CA HIS A 214 -9.32 22.43 4.79
C HIS A 214 -10.35 23.36 5.45
N ARG A 215 -11.00 22.92 6.53
CA ARG A 215 -11.91 23.77 7.29
C ARG A 215 -11.23 25.00 7.87
N ARG A 216 -10.05 24.83 8.49
CA ARG A 216 -9.26 25.97 9.02
C ARG A 216 -8.87 26.96 7.92
N ALA A 217 -8.49 26.47 6.74
CA ALA A 217 -8.18 27.31 5.60
C ALA A 217 -9.41 28.09 5.09
N GLN A 218 -10.61 27.48 5.10
CA GLN A 218 -11.85 28.17 4.77
C GLN A 218 -12.25 29.22 5.81
N GLU A 219 -12.06 28.93 7.10
CA GLU A 219 -12.31 29.88 8.19
C GLU A 219 -11.36 31.08 8.12
N GLN A 220 -10.11 30.88 7.65
CA GLN A 220 -9.14 31.96 7.46
C GLN A 220 -9.33 32.75 6.15
N SER A 221 -9.96 32.15 5.13
CA SER A 221 -10.24 32.76 3.82
C SER A 221 -11.70 33.26 3.70
N GLY A 222 -12.51 33.04 4.72
CA GLY A 222 -13.85 33.62 4.81
C GLY A 222 -13.77 35.15 4.84
N PRO A 223 -14.76 35.86 4.29
CA PRO A 223 -14.79 37.31 4.39
C PRO A 223 -14.66 37.68 5.87
N SER A 224 -13.68 38.54 6.17
CA SER A 224 -13.54 39.14 7.49
C SER A 224 -14.94 39.54 7.98
N SER A 225 -15.31 39.12 9.19
CA SER A 225 -16.57 39.46 9.82
C SER A 225 -16.95 40.91 9.47
N PRO A 226 -18.21 41.20 9.14
CA PRO A 226 -18.61 42.58 8.88
C PRO A 226 -18.05 43.45 10.01
N PRO A 227 -17.58 44.66 9.73
CA PRO A 227 -16.97 45.52 10.75
C PRO A 227 -17.91 45.54 11.94
N GLU A 228 -17.41 45.10 13.12
CA GLU A 228 -18.18 45.18 14.35
C GLU A 228 -18.66 46.62 14.45
N LEU A 229 -19.96 46.85 14.28
CA LEU A 229 -20.63 48.12 14.51
C LEU A 229 -20.43 48.42 15.99
N ARG A 230 -19.32 49.10 16.36
CA ARG A 230 -19.11 49.53 17.74
C ARG A 230 -20.25 50.45 18.12
N PRO A 231 -21.03 50.12 19.17
CA PRO A 231 -22.16 50.94 19.58
C PRO A 231 -21.70 52.38 19.85
N PRO A 232 -22.29 53.38 19.18
CA PRO A 232 -21.93 54.77 19.40
C PRO A 232 -22.36 55.17 20.81
N ARG A 233 -21.76 56.24 21.32
CA ARG A 233 -22.16 56.79 22.61
C ARG A 233 -23.47 57.61 22.48
N CYS A 234 -24.31 57.52 23.48
CA CYS A 234 -25.57 58.26 23.51
C CYS A 234 -25.34 59.76 23.42
N PRO A 235 -25.99 60.50 22.50
CA PRO A 235 -25.79 61.94 22.33
C PRO A 235 -26.32 62.77 23.49
N GLN A 236 -27.18 62.21 24.33
CA GLN A 236 -27.77 62.92 25.45
C GLN A 236 -27.06 62.72 26.79
N CYS A 237 -26.57 61.52 27.08
CA CYS A 237 -25.98 61.23 28.38
C CYS A 237 -24.58 60.58 28.31
N GLY A 238 -23.99 60.34 27.11
CA GLY A 238 -22.69 59.76 26.91
C GLY A 238 -22.56 58.27 27.21
N ALA A 239 -23.61 57.61 27.68
CA ALA A 239 -23.64 56.15 27.96
C ALA A 239 -23.57 55.31 26.66
N LEU A 240 -23.34 54.04 26.80
CA LEU A 240 -23.36 53.10 25.64
C LEU A 240 -24.81 53.04 25.07
N THR A 241 -24.86 52.77 23.76
CA THR A 241 -26.14 52.48 23.09
C THR A 241 -26.25 51.01 22.77
N ALA A 242 -27.49 50.50 22.61
CA ALA A 242 -27.75 49.15 22.18
C ALA A 242 -28.63 49.19 20.91
N LEU A 243 -28.40 48.26 20.02
CA LEU A 243 -29.20 48.13 18.80
C LEU A 243 -30.62 47.72 19.19
N ARG A 244 -31.63 48.48 18.74
CA ARG A 244 -33.05 48.27 19.04
C ARG A 244 -33.84 48.34 17.74
N THR A 245 -34.99 47.62 17.69
CA THR A 245 -35.93 47.68 16.56
C THR A 245 -37.15 48.46 16.99
N ALA A 246 -37.56 49.42 16.18
CA ALA A 246 -38.80 50.19 16.43
C ALA A 246 -40.02 49.28 16.29
N ARG A 247 -40.87 49.27 17.37
CA ARG A 247 -42.05 48.38 17.39
C ARG A 247 -43.33 49.06 16.90
N THR A 248 -43.37 50.40 16.95
CA THR A 248 -44.57 51.20 16.65
C THR A 248 -44.18 52.48 15.94
N GLY A 249 -45.12 53.11 15.22
CA GLY A 249 -44.94 54.38 14.51
C GLY A 249 -44.49 54.19 13.05
N ASN A 250 -44.26 55.31 12.35
CA ASN A 250 -43.94 55.35 10.91
C ASN A 250 -42.63 54.59 10.53
N ASN A 251 -41.78 54.27 11.51
CA ASN A 251 -40.53 53.58 11.33
C ASN A 251 -40.57 52.19 11.97
N ALA A 252 -41.71 51.57 12.16
CA ALA A 252 -41.82 50.20 12.67
C ALA A 252 -41.01 49.23 11.80
N GLY A 253 -40.14 48.38 12.44
CA GLY A 253 -39.25 47.45 11.78
C GLY A 253 -37.85 47.99 11.51
N SER A 254 -37.57 49.27 11.56
CA SER A 254 -36.25 49.86 11.40
C SER A 254 -35.40 49.67 12.65
N GLN A 255 -34.09 49.47 12.44
CA GLN A 255 -33.12 49.36 13.51
C GLN A 255 -32.50 50.72 13.83
N PHE A 256 -32.22 50.99 15.11
CA PHE A 256 -31.61 52.23 15.59
C PHE A 256 -30.82 51.95 16.86
N TRP A 257 -29.86 52.81 17.19
CA TRP A 257 -29.14 52.80 18.43
C TRP A 257 -29.91 53.52 19.52
N GLY A 258 -30.35 52.82 20.57
CA GLY A 258 -31.04 53.38 21.70
C GLY A 258 -30.22 53.36 22.96
N CYS A 259 -30.28 54.41 23.81
CA CYS A 259 -29.58 54.48 25.06
C CYS A 259 -29.87 53.30 25.98
N VAL A 260 -28.85 52.72 26.63
CA VAL A 260 -29.02 51.64 27.60
C VAL A 260 -29.81 52.10 28.87
N HIS A 261 -29.78 53.38 29.18
CA HIS A 261 -30.46 53.97 30.32
C HIS A 261 -31.96 54.31 30.07
N TYR A 262 -32.51 53.85 28.97
CA TYR A 262 -33.96 54.01 28.75
C TYR A 262 -34.75 53.29 29.84
N PRO A 263 -35.80 53.88 30.40
CA PRO A 263 -36.51 55.10 30.01
C PRO A 263 -35.98 56.41 30.61
N ALA A 264 -34.98 56.38 31.51
CA ALA A 264 -34.42 57.60 32.14
C ALA A 264 -33.72 58.54 31.11
N CYS A 265 -33.11 57.96 30.06
CA CYS A 265 -32.56 58.71 28.94
C CYS A 265 -33.20 58.21 27.62
N LYS A 266 -33.74 59.14 26.82
CA LYS A 266 -34.42 58.82 25.54
C LYS A 266 -33.53 59.06 24.31
N GLY A 267 -32.21 59.16 24.49
CA GLY A 267 -31.27 59.39 23.39
C GLY A 267 -31.25 58.25 22.38
N THR A 268 -31.36 58.57 21.09
CA THR A 268 -31.34 57.62 19.96
C THR A 268 -30.41 58.14 18.87
N GLN A 269 -29.84 57.25 18.08
CA GLN A 269 -29.09 57.54 16.86
C GLN A 269 -29.51 56.59 15.73
N PRO A 270 -29.56 57.03 14.47
CA PRO A 270 -29.79 56.17 13.34
C PRO A 270 -28.65 55.16 13.20
N LEU A 271 -28.90 54.10 12.51
CA LEU A 271 -27.91 53.04 12.22
C LEU A 271 -26.89 53.55 11.22
#